data_5653da7a31fb760b351aa2aefbfddadc
#
_entry.id   5653da7a31fb760b351aa2aefbfddadc
#
_cell.length_a   1.000
_cell.length_b   1.000
_cell.length_c   1.000
_cell.angle_alpha   90.00
_cell.angle_beta   90.00
_cell.angle_gamma   90.00
#
_symmetry.space_group_name_H-M   'P 1'
#
loop_
_entity.id
_entity.type
_entity.pdbx_description
1 polymer ?
#
loop_
_entity_poly.entity_id
_entity_poly.type
_entity_poly.pdbx_seq_one_letter_code
_entity_poly.pdbx_strand_id
1 'polypeptide(L)'
;GQQIPNDKYYTKTPYDDSIVYDELKEEMQRQSEYNDSLKALKGYAQENLAYMGDLTDTYEGRRNQLILDTYGERAIHSFYDQTGLGAYLKYDFSSLLVLLLLLLGISPIISSEKETGMAPLLASSRFGRHKTIAAKIGAMALFTAFFAACFFLMDFLYYMVAAEFHGAGSALYTLIDFKYTPLTCTIWQYILLQWLAKWLGMIAVGLFFVLLSSIFRETYPVFILGTGLIALFMTVGERFRLFNPISMLTFSEQAQELSTFNFFDYPVLTITALPISILLLVFVLVLLILSHRYVL
;
A
#
# COMPACT_ATOMS: atom_id res chain seq x y z
N GLY A 1 44.08 41.60 15.15
CA GLY A 1 43.88 40.21 15.53
C GLY A 1 42.44 40.01 15.95
N GLN A 2 41.56 39.56 15.08
CA GLN A 2 40.22 39.04 15.48
C GLN A 2 40.42 37.62 15.89
N GLN A 3 40.15 37.31 17.17
CA GLN A 3 40.00 35.94 17.65
C GLN A 3 38.65 35.40 17.14
N ILE A 4 38.75 34.39 16.30
CA ILE A 4 37.58 33.56 15.91
C ILE A 4 37.21 32.74 17.15
N PRO A 5 35.94 32.73 17.58
CA PRO A 5 35.50 31.89 18.67
C PRO A 5 35.57 30.42 18.27
N ASN A 6 36.53 29.71 18.84
CA ASN A 6 36.88 28.34 18.44
C ASN A 6 36.15 27.25 19.24
N ASP A 7 35.09 27.60 19.99
CA ASP A 7 34.57 26.71 21.02
C ASP A 7 33.29 25.91 20.63
N LYS A 8 32.87 25.96 19.37
CA LYS A 8 31.69 25.21 18.97
C LYS A 8 31.92 24.03 18.03
N TYR A 9 33.17 23.82 17.57
CA TYR A 9 33.42 22.80 16.52
C TYR A 9 34.39 21.68 16.92
N TYR A 10 34.93 21.64 18.14
CA TYR A 10 35.96 20.66 18.52
C TYR A 10 35.71 19.94 19.88
N THR A 11 34.44 19.51 20.09
CA THR A 11 34.19 18.49 21.11
C THR A 11 33.82 17.13 20.51
N LYS A 12 34.21 16.87 19.24
CA LYS A 12 34.16 15.51 18.70
C LYS A 12 35.34 14.73 19.26
N THR A 13 35.04 13.72 20.04
CA THR A 13 36.05 12.76 20.53
C THR A 13 36.55 11.94 19.31
N PRO A 14 37.79 11.44 19.30
CA PRO A 14 38.29 10.52 18.27
C PRO A 14 37.40 9.29 18.08
N TYR A 15 36.58 8.98 19.05
CA TYR A 15 35.56 7.92 19.00
C TYR A 15 34.40 8.25 18.07
N ASP A 16 33.93 9.51 18.02
CA ASP A 16 32.85 9.94 17.12
C ASP A 16 33.30 9.90 15.65
N ASP A 17 34.57 10.20 15.38
CA ASP A 17 35.11 10.15 14.03
C ASP A 17 35.26 8.70 13.51
N SER A 18 35.54 7.73 14.40
CA SER A 18 35.60 6.32 14.02
C SER A 18 34.22 5.74 13.69
N ILE A 19 33.20 6.13 14.44
CA ILE A 19 31.81 5.70 14.18
C ILE A 19 31.35 6.24 12.81
N VAL A 20 31.54 7.52 12.55
CA VAL A 20 31.18 8.14 11.26
C VAL A 20 31.94 7.48 10.10
N TYR A 21 33.22 7.14 10.30
CA TYR A 21 34.01 6.46 9.26
C TYR A 21 33.50 5.04 9.00
N ASP A 22 33.14 4.30 10.04
CA ASP A 22 32.62 2.93 9.93
C ASP A 22 31.23 2.94 9.26
N GLU A 23 30.36 3.87 9.62
CA GLU A 23 29.05 4.08 8.95
C GLU A 23 29.22 4.39 7.46
N LEU A 24 30.13 5.32 7.13
CA LEU A 24 30.41 5.70 5.74
C LEU A 24 30.97 4.54 4.91
N LYS A 25 31.83 3.72 5.53
CA LYS A 25 32.39 2.53 4.93
C LYS A 25 31.33 1.46 4.67
N GLU A 26 30.44 1.22 5.63
CA GLU A 26 29.31 0.30 5.47
C GLU A 26 28.35 0.77 4.37
N GLU A 27 28.13 2.08 4.28
CA GLU A 27 27.28 2.67 3.26
C GLU A 27 27.88 2.51 1.86
N MET A 28 29.16 2.77 1.70
CA MET A 28 29.90 2.53 0.46
C MET A 28 29.90 1.04 0.07
N GLN A 29 30.05 0.15 1.02
CA GLN A 29 30.02 -1.29 0.77
C GLN A 29 28.62 -1.71 0.30
N ARG A 30 27.55 -1.28 0.97
CA ARG A 30 26.16 -1.52 0.56
C ARG A 30 25.86 -1.00 -0.84
N GLN A 31 26.40 0.16 -1.20
CA GLN A 31 26.28 0.73 -2.55
C GLN A 31 26.96 -0.15 -3.60
N SER A 32 28.18 -0.60 -3.33
CA SER A 32 28.92 -1.50 -4.23
C SER A 32 28.17 -2.81 -4.43
N GLU A 33 27.77 -3.46 -3.32
CA GLU A 33 27.03 -4.74 -3.35
C GLU A 33 25.70 -4.61 -4.13
N TYR A 34 24.99 -3.48 -3.98
CA TYR A 34 23.76 -3.23 -4.73
C TYR A 34 24.03 -3.08 -6.23
N ASN A 35 25.00 -2.24 -6.61
CA ASN A 35 25.33 -2.04 -8.02
C ASN A 35 25.85 -3.35 -8.68
N ASP A 36 26.61 -4.15 -7.95
CA ASP A 36 27.05 -5.47 -8.41
C ASP A 36 25.87 -6.45 -8.57
N SER A 37 24.92 -6.43 -7.64
CA SER A 37 23.69 -7.24 -7.72
C SER A 37 22.80 -6.83 -8.90
N LEU A 38 22.68 -5.54 -9.19
CA LEU A 38 21.98 -5.04 -10.38
C LEU A 38 22.69 -5.45 -11.67
N LYS A 39 24.02 -5.36 -11.69
CA LYS A 39 24.82 -5.78 -12.84
C LYS A 39 24.67 -7.28 -13.11
N ALA A 40 24.67 -8.10 -12.06
CA ALA A 40 24.40 -9.52 -12.16
C ALA A 40 22.99 -9.80 -12.69
N LEU A 41 21.96 -9.13 -12.15
CA LEU A 41 20.58 -9.26 -12.60
C LEU A 41 20.41 -8.92 -14.09
N LYS A 42 21.03 -7.83 -14.54
CA LYS A 42 21.08 -7.43 -15.96
C LYS A 42 21.79 -8.47 -16.82
N GLY A 43 22.95 -8.96 -16.35
CA GLY A 43 23.71 -10.01 -17.02
C GLY A 43 22.88 -11.27 -17.25
N TYR A 44 22.22 -11.77 -16.21
CA TYR A 44 21.31 -12.92 -16.32
C TYR A 44 20.16 -12.69 -17.30
N ALA A 45 19.54 -11.51 -17.26
CA ALA A 45 18.45 -11.19 -18.19
C ALA A 45 18.95 -11.14 -19.65
N GLN A 46 20.14 -10.57 -19.91
CA GLN A 46 20.76 -10.53 -21.24
C GLN A 46 21.15 -11.93 -21.73
N GLU A 47 21.79 -12.73 -20.88
CA GLU A 47 22.15 -14.12 -21.22
C GLU A 47 20.92 -14.97 -21.55
N ASN A 48 19.86 -14.86 -20.73
CA ASN A 48 18.60 -15.56 -20.99
C ASN A 48 17.99 -15.15 -22.33
N LEU A 49 17.95 -13.85 -22.64
CA LEU A 49 17.44 -13.38 -23.95
C LEU A 49 18.30 -13.88 -25.11
N ALA A 50 19.62 -13.89 -24.96
CA ALA A 50 20.53 -14.41 -25.99
C ALA A 50 20.33 -15.93 -26.18
N TYR A 51 20.08 -16.69 -25.11
CA TYR A 51 19.81 -18.12 -25.18
C TYR A 51 18.46 -18.45 -25.81
N MET A 52 17.43 -17.60 -25.59
CA MET A 52 16.08 -17.81 -26.08
C MET A 52 15.95 -17.63 -27.61
N GLY A 53 16.84 -16.87 -28.25
CA GLY A 53 16.81 -16.64 -29.71
C GLY A 53 15.43 -16.16 -30.19
N ASP A 54 14.73 -16.97 -31.00
CA ASP A 54 13.42 -16.63 -31.56
C ASP A 54 12.26 -16.72 -30.54
N LEU A 55 12.49 -17.22 -29.31
CA LEU A 55 11.48 -17.38 -28.26
C LEU A 55 11.32 -16.15 -27.36
N THR A 56 11.81 -14.99 -27.79
CA THR A 56 11.70 -13.73 -27.04
C THR A 56 10.25 -13.25 -26.84
N ASP A 57 9.34 -13.71 -27.68
CA ASP A 57 7.90 -13.39 -27.58
C ASP A 57 7.13 -14.18 -26.52
N THR A 58 7.80 -15.05 -25.76
CA THR A 58 7.22 -15.76 -24.63
C THR A 58 7.17 -14.89 -23.37
N TYR A 59 6.39 -15.32 -22.36
CA TYR A 59 6.34 -14.66 -21.06
C TYR A 59 7.73 -14.41 -20.46
N GLU A 60 8.61 -15.42 -20.49
CA GLU A 60 9.97 -15.32 -19.93
C GLU A 60 10.84 -14.32 -20.71
N GLY A 61 10.75 -14.31 -22.06
CA GLY A 61 11.46 -13.36 -22.89
C GLY A 61 11.04 -11.92 -22.60
N ARG A 62 9.74 -11.66 -22.58
CA ARG A 62 9.17 -10.34 -22.24
C ARG A 62 9.46 -9.92 -20.80
N ARG A 63 9.51 -10.86 -19.86
CA ARG A 63 9.90 -10.59 -18.46
C ARG A 63 11.37 -10.17 -18.36
N ASN A 64 12.28 -10.85 -19.05
CA ASN A 64 13.68 -10.45 -19.09
C ASN A 64 13.87 -9.08 -19.74
N GLN A 65 13.11 -8.77 -20.80
CA GLN A 65 13.09 -7.44 -21.40
C GLN A 65 12.60 -6.38 -20.41
N LEU A 66 11.51 -6.65 -19.68
CA LEU A 66 10.98 -5.77 -18.64
C LEU A 66 12.01 -5.49 -17.52
N ILE A 67 12.81 -6.50 -17.14
CA ILE A 67 13.91 -6.35 -16.17
C ILE A 67 14.96 -5.37 -16.72
N LEU A 68 15.36 -5.52 -17.98
CA LEU A 68 16.32 -4.63 -18.61
C LEU A 68 15.79 -3.20 -18.74
N ASP A 69 14.55 -3.04 -19.12
CA ASP A 69 13.89 -1.73 -19.25
C ASP A 69 13.76 -1.02 -17.88
N THR A 70 13.44 -1.80 -16.83
CA THR A 70 13.24 -1.25 -15.49
C THR A 70 14.56 -0.89 -14.80
N TYR A 71 15.58 -1.71 -14.93
CA TYR A 71 16.84 -1.57 -14.19
C TYR A 71 18.02 -1.14 -15.07
N GLY A 72 17.85 -1.04 -16.42
CA GLY A 72 18.93 -0.85 -17.37
C GLY A 72 19.83 0.35 -17.09
N GLU A 73 19.26 1.51 -16.83
CA GLU A 73 19.97 2.76 -16.56
C GLU A 73 20.09 3.09 -15.06
N ARG A 74 19.60 2.21 -14.19
CA ARG A 74 19.56 2.48 -12.76
C ARG A 74 20.95 2.30 -12.14
N ALA A 75 21.43 3.34 -11.46
CA ALA A 75 22.61 3.31 -10.62
C ALA A 75 22.33 4.12 -9.36
N ILE A 76 22.81 3.66 -8.21
CA ILE A 76 22.73 4.42 -6.96
C ILE A 76 24.08 5.04 -6.73
N HIS A 77 24.09 6.37 -6.57
CA HIS A 77 25.30 7.15 -6.28
C HIS A 77 25.47 7.43 -4.79
N SER A 78 24.40 7.38 -4.01
CA SER A 78 24.42 7.52 -2.56
C SER A 78 23.19 6.85 -1.96
N PHE A 79 23.36 6.11 -0.87
CA PHE A 79 22.29 5.79 0.04
C PHE A 79 22.19 6.89 1.08
N TYR A 80 21.00 7.28 1.44
CA TYR A 80 20.77 8.12 2.61
C TYR A 80 20.51 7.21 3.82
N ASP A 81 21.00 7.58 5.00
CA ASP A 81 20.53 6.94 6.21
C ASP A 81 19.05 7.30 6.39
N GLN A 82 18.20 6.32 6.16
CA GLN A 82 16.77 6.50 6.03
C GLN A 82 16.00 5.50 6.90
N THR A 83 16.62 5.10 8.00
CA THR A 83 16.01 4.14 8.93
C THR A 83 14.61 4.60 9.35
N GLY A 84 14.42 5.90 9.57
CA GLY A 84 13.12 6.46 9.93
C GLY A 84 12.11 6.46 8.80
N LEU A 85 12.51 6.83 7.58
CA LEU A 85 11.64 6.79 6.40
C LEU A 85 11.26 5.36 6.02
N GLY A 86 12.21 4.42 6.03
CA GLY A 86 11.96 3.01 5.80
C GLY A 86 10.98 2.43 6.81
N ALA A 87 11.16 2.74 8.11
CA ALA A 87 10.26 2.33 9.17
C ALA A 87 8.84 2.89 8.98
N TYR A 88 8.71 4.18 8.62
CA TYR A 88 7.42 4.79 8.31
C TYR A 88 6.69 4.11 7.15
N LEU A 89 7.39 3.83 6.05
CA LEU A 89 6.78 3.21 4.87
C LEU A 89 6.33 1.77 5.12
N LYS A 90 6.95 1.07 6.06
CA LYS A 90 6.56 -0.29 6.49
C LYS A 90 5.51 -0.30 7.60
N TYR A 91 5.16 0.87 8.16
CA TYR A 91 4.23 0.94 9.28
C TYR A 91 2.78 0.80 8.81
N ASP A 92 2.13 -0.29 9.18
CA ASP A 92 0.77 -0.62 8.75
C ASP A 92 -0.24 -0.74 9.90
N PHE A 93 0.21 -0.54 11.16
CA PHE A 93 -0.64 -0.73 12.33
C PHE A 93 -1.87 0.21 12.36
N SER A 94 -1.70 1.46 11.97
CA SER A 94 -2.80 2.42 11.89
C SER A 94 -3.88 2.00 10.89
N SER A 95 -3.51 1.33 9.81
CA SER A 95 -4.46 0.75 8.87
C SER A 95 -5.38 -0.27 9.52
N LEU A 96 -4.84 -1.08 10.42
CA LEU A 96 -5.59 -2.08 11.18
C LEU A 96 -6.57 -1.41 12.17
N LEU A 97 -6.14 -0.33 12.84
CA LEU A 97 -7.03 0.45 13.72
C LEU A 97 -8.19 1.07 12.94
N VAL A 98 -7.93 1.62 11.75
CA VAL A 98 -8.99 2.16 10.88
C VAL A 98 -9.96 1.05 10.46
N LEU A 99 -9.47 -0.16 10.12
CA LEU A 99 -10.35 -1.29 9.81
C LEU A 99 -11.27 -1.67 10.98
N LEU A 100 -10.75 -1.66 12.20
CA LEU A 100 -11.57 -1.92 13.40
C LEU A 100 -12.64 -0.82 13.59
N LEU A 101 -12.29 0.43 13.39
CA LEU A 101 -13.26 1.54 13.43
C LEU A 101 -14.30 1.43 12.32
N LEU A 102 -13.91 1.00 11.12
CA LEU A 102 -14.84 0.71 10.03
C LEU A 102 -15.80 -0.42 10.40
N LEU A 103 -15.29 -1.50 10.97
CA LEU A 103 -16.13 -2.62 11.42
C LEU A 103 -17.18 -2.16 12.44
N LEU A 104 -16.76 -1.36 13.43
CA LEU A 104 -17.66 -0.83 14.46
C LEU A 104 -18.68 0.17 13.91
N GLY A 105 -18.23 1.11 13.06
CA GLY A 105 -19.07 2.20 12.56
C GLY A 105 -19.99 1.80 11.41
N ILE A 106 -19.56 0.85 10.55
CA ILE A 106 -20.29 0.49 9.33
C ILE A 106 -21.15 -0.76 9.49
N SER A 107 -20.81 -1.68 10.40
CA SER A 107 -21.64 -2.88 10.64
C SER A 107 -23.12 -2.57 10.88
N PRO A 108 -23.51 -1.56 11.68
CA PRO A 108 -24.91 -1.23 11.93
C PRO A 108 -25.60 -0.40 10.83
N ILE A 109 -24.89 0.03 9.78
CA ILE A 109 -25.36 1.06 8.85
C ILE A 109 -26.69 0.75 8.14
N ILE A 110 -27.01 -0.53 7.93
CA ILE A 110 -28.28 -1.00 7.35
C ILE A 110 -29.00 -1.93 8.31
N SER A 111 -28.29 -2.83 8.99
CA SER A 111 -28.87 -3.82 9.89
C SER A 111 -29.65 -3.19 11.05
N SER A 112 -29.16 -2.08 11.62
CA SER A 112 -29.87 -1.36 12.69
C SER A 112 -31.24 -0.81 12.26
N GLU A 113 -31.42 -0.41 11.02
CA GLU A 113 -32.72 0.04 10.51
C GLU A 113 -33.72 -1.11 10.35
N LYS A 114 -33.22 -2.30 10.02
CA LYS A 114 -34.03 -3.53 9.98
C LYS A 114 -34.39 -4.01 11.38
N GLU A 115 -33.44 -3.95 12.30
CA GLU A 115 -33.61 -4.33 13.71
C GLU A 115 -34.63 -3.44 14.42
N THR A 116 -34.62 -2.12 14.16
CA THR A 116 -35.56 -1.14 14.70
C THR A 116 -36.89 -1.07 13.94
N GLY A 117 -37.08 -1.78 12.85
CA GLY A 117 -38.25 -1.72 12.00
C GLY A 117 -38.40 -0.45 11.17
N MET A 118 -37.37 0.37 11.07
CA MET A 118 -37.39 1.63 10.28
C MET A 118 -37.22 1.39 8.77
N ALA A 119 -36.73 0.22 8.36
CA ALA A 119 -36.46 -0.09 6.96
C ALA A 119 -37.67 0.07 6.03
N PRO A 120 -38.91 -0.38 6.38
CA PRO A 120 -40.10 -0.17 5.55
C PRO A 120 -40.48 1.30 5.37
N LEU A 121 -40.34 2.10 6.43
CA LEU A 121 -40.62 3.55 6.41
C LEU A 121 -39.67 4.29 5.45
N LEU A 122 -38.37 3.95 5.50
CA LEU A 122 -37.37 4.51 4.61
C LEU A 122 -37.61 4.07 3.15
N ALA A 123 -38.02 2.82 2.92
CA ALA A 123 -38.32 2.31 1.59
C ALA A 123 -39.54 2.97 0.93
N SER A 124 -40.53 3.43 1.71
CA SER A 124 -41.72 4.13 1.24
C SER A 124 -41.52 5.65 1.04
N SER A 125 -40.34 6.19 1.43
CA SER A 125 -40.07 7.61 1.32
C SER A 125 -39.90 8.07 -0.13
N ARG A 126 -40.13 9.41 -0.38
CA ARG A 126 -40.03 10.06 -1.71
C ARG A 126 -38.68 9.83 -2.40
N PHE A 127 -37.59 9.73 -1.65
CA PHE A 127 -36.24 9.53 -2.21
C PHE A 127 -35.92 8.05 -2.43
N GLY A 128 -36.78 7.16 -1.93
CA GLY A 128 -36.72 5.75 -2.19
C GLY A 128 -35.41 5.06 -1.80
N ARG A 129 -35.41 3.81 -2.05
CA ARG A 129 -34.40 2.82 -1.67
C ARG A 129 -33.00 3.10 -2.23
N HIS A 130 -32.88 3.39 -3.53
CA HIS A 130 -31.59 3.55 -4.20
C HIS A 130 -30.80 4.77 -3.71
N LYS A 131 -31.48 5.90 -3.48
CA LYS A 131 -30.81 7.13 -3.01
C LYS A 131 -30.33 6.97 -1.57
N THR A 132 -31.11 6.29 -0.73
CA THR A 132 -30.71 6.02 0.66
C THR A 132 -29.48 5.13 0.73
N ILE A 133 -29.41 4.06 -0.10
CA ILE A 133 -28.24 3.17 -0.15
C ILE A 133 -27.04 3.90 -0.70
N ALA A 134 -27.19 4.66 -1.79
CA ALA A 134 -26.11 5.46 -2.34
C ALA A 134 -25.55 6.46 -1.31
N ALA A 135 -26.44 7.12 -0.54
CA ALA A 135 -26.04 8.02 0.55
C ALA A 135 -25.25 7.28 1.65
N LYS A 136 -25.64 6.05 2.00
CA LYS A 136 -24.92 5.22 2.99
C LYS A 136 -23.54 4.78 2.49
N ILE A 137 -23.43 4.41 1.22
CA ILE A 137 -22.12 4.12 0.58
C ILE A 137 -21.26 5.38 0.62
N GLY A 138 -21.83 6.53 0.26
CA GLY A 138 -21.12 7.81 0.34
C GLY A 138 -20.69 8.17 1.77
N ALA A 139 -21.56 7.97 2.75
CA ALA A 139 -21.25 8.20 4.17
C ALA A 139 -20.13 7.26 4.65
N MET A 140 -20.14 5.99 4.25
CA MET A 140 -19.06 5.02 4.53
C MET A 140 -17.74 5.50 3.91
N ALA A 141 -17.75 5.94 2.65
CA ALA A 141 -16.54 6.41 1.99
C ALA A 141 -15.95 7.66 2.65
N LEU A 142 -16.82 8.62 3.06
CA LEU A 142 -16.41 9.81 3.81
C LEU A 142 -15.87 9.48 5.20
N PHE A 143 -16.54 8.58 5.92
CA PHE A 143 -16.09 8.08 7.22
C PHE A 143 -14.71 7.45 7.11
N THR A 144 -14.51 6.57 6.11
CA THR A 144 -13.23 5.94 5.82
C THR A 144 -12.15 6.97 5.50
N ALA A 145 -12.45 7.94 4.62
CA ALA A 145 -11.50 8.98 4.24
C ALA A 145 -11.07 9.84 5.45
N PHE A 146 -12.02 10.21 6.29
CA PHE A 146 -11.75 11.02 7.47
C PHE A 146 -10.83 10.30 8.46
N PHE A 147 -11.17 9.07 8.86
CA PHE A 147 -10.36 8.34 9.83
C PHE A 147 -9.01 7.93 9.26
N ALA A 148 -8.95 7.47 7.99
CA ALA A 148 -7.70 7.18 7.33
C ALA A 148 -6.78 8.40 7.26
N ALA A 149 -7.31 9.57 6.87
CA ALA A 149 -6.54 10.81 6.84
C ALA A 149 -6.02 11.21 8.23
N CYS A 150 -6.86 11.13 9.28
CA CYS A 150 -6.43 11.43 10.64
C CYS A 150 -5.28 10.53 11.11
N PHE A 151 -5.40 9.21 10.96
CA PHE A 151 -4.38 8.27 11.42
C PHE A 151 -3.10 8.38 10.60
N PHE A 152 -3.20 8.43 9.26
CA PHE A 152 -2.02 8.55 8.40
C PHE A 152 -1.28 9.87 8.61
N LEU A 153 -2.02 10.97 8.85
CA LEU A 153 -1.39 12.25 9.15
C LEU A 153 -0.70 12.22 10.52
N MET A 154 -1.30 11.58 11.53
CA MET A 154 -0.66 11.42 12.84
C MET A 154 0.61 10.60 12.76
N ASP A 155 0.59 9.47 12.03
CA ASP A 155 1.78 8.65 11.80
C ASP A 155 2.87 9.44 11.08
N PHE A 156 2.49 10.12 10.01
CA PHE A 156 3.40 10.94 9.23
C PHE A 156 4.08 12.03 10.08
N LEU A 157 3.29 12.76 10.87
CA LEU A 157 3.81 13.81 11.76
C LEU A 157 4.73 13.22 12.85
N TYR A 158 4.35 12.09 13.44
CA TYR A 158 5.17 11.42 14.43
C TYR A 158 6.54 11.03 13.85
N TYR A 159 6.57 10.33 12.73
CA TYR A 159 7.83 9.90 12.12
C TYR A 159 8.64 11.07 11.56
N MET A 160 7.99 12.12 11.05
CA MET A 160 8.67 13.34 10.60
C MET A 160 9.44 14.04 11.73
N VAL A 161 8.87 14.05 12.94
CA VAL A 161 9.52 14.67 14.12
C VAL A 161 10.54 13.72 14.76
N ALA A 162 10.22 12.43 14.85
CA ALA A 162 11.05 11.46 15.56
C ALA A 162 12.28 10.97 14.77
N ALA A 163 12.19 10.97 13.44
CA ALA A 163 13.16 10.34 12.55
C ALA A 163 13.79 11.28 11.52
N GLU A 164 13.54 12.59 11.62
CA GLU A 164 14.13 13.61 10.75
C GLU A 164 14.14 13.20 9.27
N PHE A 165 13.04 13.36 8.55
CA PHE A 165 12.90 12.96 7.13
C PHE A 165 13.89 13.70 6.20
N HIS A 166 15.15 13.25 6.19
CA HIS A 166 16.14 13.74 5.24
C HIS A 166 16.04 12.97 3.93
N GLY A 167 16.21 13.67 2.79
CA GLY A 167 16.26 13.01 1.48
C GLY A 167 14.93 12.50 0.91
N ALA A 168 13.76 12.90 1.45
CA ALA A 168 12.45 12.47 0.94
C ALA A 168 12.16 12.88 -0.53
N GLY A 169 12.95 13.78 -1.12
CA GLY A 169 12.92 14.11 -2.55
C GLY A 169 13.66 13.12 -3.43
N SER A 170 14.43 12.19 -2.86
CA SER A 170 15.18 11.18 -3.60
C SER A 170 14.27 10.13 -4.23
N ALA A 171 14.82 9.35 -5.17
CA ALA A 171 14.09 8.24 -5.78
C ALA A 171 13.81 7.13 -4.76
N LEU A 172 12.67 6.45 -4.88
CA LEU A 172 12.26 5.40 -3.93
C LEU A 172 13.29 4.27 -3.81
N TYR A 173 13.96 3.88 -4.90
CA TYR A 173 14.96 2.82 -4.92
C TYR A 173 16.27 3.15 -4.18
N THR A 174 16.45 4.40 -3.69
CA THR A 174 17.59 4.76 -2.81
C THR A 174 17.39 4.27 -1.38
N LEU A 175 16.17 3.85 -1.01
CA LEU A 175 15.89 3.15 0.24
C LEU A 175 16.32 1.69 0.14
N ILE A 176 17.06 1.20 1.13
CA ILE A 176 17.58 -0.18 1.18
C ILE A 176 16.47 -1.21 0.98
N ASP A 177 15.32 -1.00 1.61
CA ASP A 177 14.18 -1.91 1.54
C ASP A 177 13.48 -1.90 0.17
N PHE A 178 13.60 -0.82 -0.59
CA PHE A 178 12.98 -0.63 -1.90
C PHE A 178 13.97 -0.69 -3.07
N LYS A 179 15.17 -1.22 -2.84
CA LYS A 179 16.24 -1.30 -3.85
C LYS A 179 15.81 -1.99 -5.15
N TYR A 180 14.94 -3.00 -5.07
CA TYR A 180 14.42 -3.73 -6.22
C TYR A 180 13.02 -3.31 -6.65
N THR A 181 12.53 -2.16 -6.18
CA THR A 181 11.22 -1.65 -6.59
C THR A 181 11.16 -1.42 -8.11
N PRO A 182 10.06 -1.78 -8.79
CA PRO A 182 9.86 -1.40 -10.18
C PRO A 182 9.49 0.08 -10.36
N LEU A 183 9.16 0.78 -9.25
CA LEU A 183 8.70 2.16 -9.30
C LEU A 183 9.89 3.14 -9.43
N THR A 184 9.74 4.13 -10.32
CA THR A 184 10.73 5.20 -10.56
C THR A 184 10.33 6.53 -9.90
N CYS A 185 9.34 6.51 -9.00
CA CYS A 185 8.84 7.70 -8.32
C CYS A 185 9.76 8.16 -7.18
N THR A 186 9.58 9.41 -6.76
CA THR A 186 10.22 9.94 -5.55
C THR A 186 9.54 9.39 -4.29
N ILE A 187 10.23 9.43 -3.14
CA ILE A 187 9.68 8.96 -1.87
C ILE A 187 8.37 9.71 -1.52
N TRP A 188 8.30 11.05 -1.76
CA TRP A 188 7.08 11.82 -1.55
C TRP A 188 5.91 11.33 -2.40
N GLN A 189 6.15 11.07 -3.68
CA GLN A 189 5.13 10.54 -4.58
C GLN A 189 4.66 9.16 -4.12
N TYR A 190 5.59 8.35 -3.63
CA TYR A 190 5.27 7.03 -3.10
C TYR A 190 4.43 7.09 -1.83
N ILE A 191 4.71 8.01 -0.89
CA ILE A 191 3.90 8.21 0.32
C ILE A 191 2.44 8.51 -0.07
N LEU A 192 2.22 9.43 -1.01
CA LEU A 192 0.87 9.75 -1.50
C LEU A 192 0.21 8.54 -2.18
N LEU A 193 0.96 7.81 -3.00
CA LEU A 193 0.47 6.60 -3.65
C LEU A 193 0.08 5.53 -2.64
N GLN A 194 0.89 5.32 -1.60
CA GLN A 194 0.62 4.37 -0.52
C GLN A 194 -0.65 4.76 0.27
N TRP A 195 -0.85 6.05 0.58
CA TRP A 195 -2.06 6.52 1.25
C TRP A 195 -3.31 6.26 0.41
N LEU A 196 -3.25 6.55 -0.89
CA LEU A 196 -4.36 6.29 -1.81
C LEU A 196 -4.63 4.79 -1.95
N ALA A 197 -3.60 3.96 -2.02
CA ALA A 197 -3.72 2.51 -2.09
C ALA A 197 -4.39 1.96 -0.81
N LYS A 198 -3.90 2.33 0.37
CA LYS A 198 -4.49 1.94 1.65
C LYS A 198 -5.95 2.38 1.77
N TRP A 199 -6.25 3.62 1.40
CA TRP A 199 -7.62 4.14 1.40
C TRP A 199 -8.54 3.34 0.47
N LEU A 200 -8.09 2.98 -0.73
CA LEU A 200 -8.86 2.16 -1.67
C LEU A 200 -9.14 0.76 -1.10
N GLY A 201 -8.15 0.13 -0.45
CA GLY A 201 -8.32 -1.15 0.24
C GLY A 201 -9.36 -1.06 1.36
N MET A 202 -9.31 0.00 2.17
CA MET A 202 -10.28 0.25 3.25
C MET A 202 -11.70 0.46 2.72
N ILE A 203 -11.87 1.18 1.60
CA ILE A 203 -13.18 1.32 0.94
C ILE A 203 -13.71 -0.04 0.51
N ALA A 204 -12.87 -0.89 -0.09
CA ALA A 204 -13.30 -2.23 -0.51
C ALA A 204 -13.78 -3.07 0.69
N VAL A 205 -13.02 -3.07 1.80
CA VAL A 205 -13.45 -3.76 3.04
C VAL A 205 -14.73 -3.14 3.61
N GLY A 206 -14.85 -1.82 3.64
CA GLY A 206 -16.06 -1.12 4.09
C GLY A 206 -17.30 -1.50 3.27
N LEU A 207 -17.16 -1.67 1.95
CA LEU A 207 -18.25 -2.15 1.08
C LEU A 207 -18.65 -3.59 1.41
N PHE A 208 -17.71 -4.46 1.76
CA PHE A 208 -18.07 -5.80 2.27
C PHE A 208 -18.90 -5.70 3.55
N PHE A 209 -18.58 -4.79 4.48
CA PHE A 209 -19.39 -4.59 5.69
C PHE A 209 -20.79 -4.05 5.36
N VAL A 210 -20.88 -3.10 4.41
CA VAL A 210 -22.19 -2.62 3.92
C VAL A 210 -22.99 -3.76 3.29
N LEU A 211 -22.35 -4.62 2.50
CA LEU A 211 -23.00 -5.78 1.88
C LEU A 211 -23.50 -6.75 2.95
N LEU A 212 -22.67 -7.12 3.94
CA LEU A 212 -23.08 -7.96 5.07
C LEU A 212 -24.24 -7.33 5.84
N SER A 213 -24.15 -6.04 6.16
CA SER A 213 -25.22 -5.28 6.82
C SER A 213 -26.53 -5.28 6.01
N SER A 214 -26.44 -5.37 4.67
CA SER A 214 -27.61 -5.46 3.81
C SER A 214 -28.27 -6.83 3.81
N ILE A 215 -27.52 -7.90 4.08
CA ILE A 215 -28.02 -9.28 4.10
C ILE A 215 -28.68 -9.61 5.45
N PHE A 216 -27.99 -9.29 6.54
CA PHE A 216 -28.44 -9.65 7.89
C PHE A 216 -29.45 -8.63 8.45
N ARG A 217 -30.36 -9.15 9.31
CA ARG A 217 -31.38 -8.32 9.97
C ARG A 217 -30.85 -7.69 11.25
N GLU A 218 -29.96 -8.38 11.94
CA GLU A 218 -29.38 -7.99 13.22
C GLU A 218 -27.94 -7.54 13.04
N THR A 219 -27.49 -6.62 13.88
CA THR A 219 -26.12 -6.05 13.82
C THR A 219 -25.05 -7.04 14.30
N TYR A 220 -25.39 -7.90 15.27
CA TYR A 220 -24.42 -8.82 15.88
C TYR A 220 -23.81 -9.84 14.89
N PRO A 221 -24.58 -10.53 14.04
CA PRO A 221 -24.02 -11.41 13.00
C PRO A 221 -23.13 -10.68 12.01
N VAL A 222 -23.45 -9.43 11.66
CA VAL A 222 -22.62 -8.59 10.75
C VAL A 222 -21.26 -8.36 11.35
N PHE A 223 -21.20 -8.05 12.66
CA PHE A 223 -19.95 -7.83 13.37
C PHE A 223 -19.06 -9.08 13.41
N ILE A 224 -19.64 -10.25 13.76
CA ILE A 224 -18.90 -11.52 13.82
C ILE A 224 -18.36 -11.89 12.44
N LEU A 225 -19.21 -11.86 11.42
CA LEU A 225 -18.82 -12.22 10.05
C LEU A 225 -17.83 -11.20 9.46
N GLY A 226 -17.99 -9.92 9.79
CA GLY A 226 -17.05 -8.88 9.40
C GLY A 226 -15.65 -9.11 9.98
N THR A 227 -15.57 -9.46 11.27
CA THR A 227 -14.31 -9.85 11.91
C THR A 227 -13.71 -11.10 11.26
N GLY A 228 -14.54 -12.12 11.01
CA GLY A 228 -14.14 -13.34 10.31
C GLY A 228 -13.63 -13.06 8.89
N LEU A 229 -14.24 -12.12 8.18
CA LEU A 229 -13.82 -11.69 6.85
C LEU A 229 -12.43 -11.01 6.86
N ILE A 230 -12.18 -10.13 7.83
CA ILE A 230 -10.85 -9.54 8.01
C ILE A 230 -9.80 -10.64 8.25
N ALA A 231 -10.09 -11.56 9.19
CA ALA A 231 -9.19 -12.67 9.49
C ALA A 231 -8.96 -13.56 8.25
N LEU A 232 -10.00 -13.85 7.48
CA LEU A 232 -9.90 -14.59 6.22
C LEU A 232 -8.99 -13.88 5.22
N PHE A 233 -9.19 -12.60 5.00
CA PHE A 233 -8.35 -11.83 4.08
C PHE A 233 -6.88 -11.77 4.53
N MET A 234 -6.61 -11.73 5.83
CA MET A 234 -5.25 -11.78 6.36
C MET A 234 -4.59 -13.15 6.16
N THR A 235 -5.33 -14.25 6.33
CA THR A 235 -4.76 -15.61 6.24
C THR A 235 -4.62 -16.11 4.81
N VAL A 236 -5.56 -15.74 3.93
CA VAL A 236 -5.61 -16.21 2.53
C VAL A 236 -4.92 -15.20 1.58
N GLY A 237 -4.45 -14.08 2.13
CA GLY A 237 -3.99 -12.90 1.40
C GLY A 237 -3.00 -13.15 0.29
N GLU A 238 -2.00 -13.99 0.53
CA GLU A 238 -0.95 -14.27 -0.46
C GLU A 238 -1.45 -15.04 -1.68
N ARG A 239 -2.42 -15.95 -1.49
CA ARG A 239 -2.90 -16.83 -2.56
C ARG A 239 -3.84 -16.14 -3.55
N PHE A 240 -4.58 -15.11 -3.07
CA PHE A 240 -5.52 -14.31 -3.88
C PHE A 240 -5.16 -12.82 -3.86
N ARG A 241 -3.87 -12.52 -3.85
CA ARG A 241 -3.30 -11.19 -3.68
C ARG A 241 -3.99 -10.11 -4.51
N LEU A 242 -4.28 -10.35 -5.78
CA LEU A 242 -4.90 -9.38 -6.70
C LEU A 242 -6.33 -8.97 -6.30
N PHE A 243 -7.11 -9.85 -5.67
CA PHE A 243 -8.49 -9.56 -5.27
C PHE A 243 -8.65 -9.40 -3.76
N ASN A 244 -7.54 -9.37 -3.03
CA ASN A 244 -7.56 -9.17 -1.59
C ASN A 244 -7.39 -7.69 -1.24
N PRO A 245 -8.43 -7.03 -0.67
CA PRO A 245 -8.32 -5.62 -0.32
C PRO A 245 -7.26 -5.33 0.76
N ILE A 246 -6.91 -6.31 1.60
CA ILE A 246 -5.85 -6.15 2.61
C ILE A 246 -4.46 -6.06 1.97
N SER A 247 -4.24 -6.63 0.79
CA SER A 247 -2.99 -6.44 0.03
C SER A 247 -2.73 -4.98 -0.35
N MET A 248 -3.77 -4.12 -0.35
CA MET A 248 -3.62 -2.68 -0.47
C MET A 248 -3.15 -2.00 0.81
N LEU A 249 -3.42 -2.60 1.97
CA LEU A 249 -2.98 -2.06 3.26
C LEU A 249 -1.49 -2.33 3.47
N THR A 250 -1.00 -3.48 2.97
CA THR A 250 0.42 -3.86 2.93
C THR A 250 1.07 -3.51 1.58
N PHE A 251 0.69 -2.36 0.99
CA PHE A 251 1.18 -1.94 -0.33
C PHE A 251 2.70 -1.79 -0.38
N SER A 252 3.33 -1.45 0.76
CA SER A 252 4.78 -1.35 0.88
C SER A 252 5.50 -2.65 0.57
N GLU A 253 4.99 -3.79 1.01
CA GLU A 253 5.56 -5.11 0.72
C GLU A 253 5.52 -5.43 -0.78
N GLN A 254 4.44 -5.00 -1.46
CA GLN A 254 4.27 -5.20 -2.89
C GLN A 254 5.20 -4.34 -3.74
N ALA A 255 5.65 -3.20 -3.19
CA ALA A 255 6.51 -2.25 -3.86
C ALA A 255 8.00 -2.57 -3.72
N GLN A 256 8.39 -3.47 -2.82
CA GLN A 256 9.80 -3.77 -2.54
C GLN A 256 10.49 -4.55 -3.64
N GLU A 257 9.74 -5.43 -4.34
CA GLU A 257 10.30 -6.34 -5.34
C GLU A 257 9.55 -6.26 -6.67
N LEU A 258 10.24 -6.59 -7.75
CA LEU A 258 9.63 -6.75 -9.06
C LEU A 258 8.87 -8.08 -9.10
N SER A 259 7.58 -8.00 -8.81
CA SER A 259 6.66 -9.12 -8.88
C SER A 259 5.81 -9.01 -10.14
N THR A 260 5.84 -10.06 -10.98
CA THR A 260 5.05 -10.15 -12.21
C THR A 260 4.21 -11.40 -12.22
N PHE A 261 3.05 -11.36 -12.85
CA PHE A 261 2.26 -12.55 -13.16
C PHE A 261 2.02 -12.64 -14.67
N ASN A 262 1.81 -13.88 -15.15
CA ASN A 262 1.55 -14.12 -16.56
C ASN A 262 0.07 -13.79 -16.88
N PHE A 263 -0.14 -12.85 -17.79
CA PHE A 263 -1.45 -12.55 -18.33
C PHE A 263 -1.39 -12.67 -19.86
N PHE A 264 -1.84 -13.80 -20.40
CA PHE A 264 -1.77 -14.12 -21.84
C PHE A 264 -0.39 -13.90 -22.45
N ASP A 265 0.64 -14.51 -21.82
CA ASP A 265 2.07 -14.41 -22.18
C ASP A 265 2.68 -12.99 -22.04
N TYR A 266 1.99 -12.07 -21.37
CA TYR A 266 2.54 -10.78 -21.00
C TYR A 266 2.86 -10.73 -19.50
N PRO A 267 4.06 -10.28 -19.11
CA PRO A 267 4.41 -10.02 -17.71
C PRO A 267 3.75 -8.73 -17.25
N VAL A 268 2.72 -8.84 -16.42
CA VAL A 268 2.06 -7.69 -15.82
C VAL A 268 2.62 -7.49 -14.41
N LEU A 269 3.03 -6.26 -14.10
CA LEU A 269 3.50 -5.90 -12.76
C LEU A 269 2.37 -6.03 -11.75
N THR A 270 2.59 -6.80 -10.69
CA THR A 270 1.60 -6.99 -9.62
C THR A 270 1.21 -5.68 -8.97
N ILE A 271 2.17 -4.76 -8.78
CA ILE A 271 1.93 -3.45 -8.16
C ILE A 271 0.98 -2.55 -8.96
N THR A 272 0.94 -2.68 -10.29
CA THR A 272 0.01 -1.92 -11.14
C THR A 272 -1.34 -2.62 -11.29
N ALA A 273 -1.33 -3.95 -11.34
CA ALA A 273 -2.54 -4.74 -11.49
C ALA A 273 -3.42 -4.74 -10.23
N LEU A 274 -2.80 -4.70 -9.05
CA LEU A 274 -3.47 -4.77 -7.76
C LEU A 274 -4.47 -3.61 -7.55
N PRO A 275 -4.15 -2.31 -7.73
CA PRO A 275 -5.15 -1.25 -7.63
C PRO A 275 -6.25 -1.36 -8.68
N ILE A 276 -5.96 -1.82 -9.89
CA ILE A 276 -6.95 -2.01 -10.94
C ILE A 276 -7.94 -3.12 -10.56
N SER A 277 -7.47 -4.26 -10.05
CA SER A 277 -8.32 -5.36 -9.63
C SER A 277 -9.19 -4.99 -8.41
N ILE A 278 -8.67 -4.20 -7.47
CA ILE A 278 -9.46 -3.71 -6.33
C ILE A 278 -10.49 -2.66 -6.75
N LEU A 279 -10.18 -1.77 -7.71
CA LEU A 279 -11.17 -0.85 -8.29
C LEU A 279 -12.31 -1.61 -8.96
N LEU A 280 -12.01 -2.68 -9.70
CA LEU A 280 -13.00 -3.54 -10.30
C LEU A 280 -13.85 -4.25 -9.24
N LEU A 281 -13.23 -4.74 -8.17
CA LEU A 281 -13.93 -5.32 -7.01
C LEU A 281 -14.87 -4.31 -6.35
N VAL A 282 -14.41 -3.09 -6.10
CA VAL A 282 -15.23 -1.99 -5.56
C VAL A 282 -16.45 -1.73 -6.46
N PHE A 283 -16.23 -1.65 -7.77
CA PHE A 283 -17.31 -1.45 -8.73
C PHE A 283 -18.36 -2.58 -8.69
N VAL A 284 -17.91 -3.84 -8.67
CA VAL A 284 -18.79 -5.00 -8.56
C VAL A 284 -19.56 -4.98 -7.24
N LEU A 285 -18.91 -4.69 -6.11
CA LEU A 285 -19.57 -4.61 -4.80
C LEU A 285 -20.63 -3.51 -4.77
N VAL A 286 -20.35 -2.33 -5.31
CA VAL A 286 -21.34 -1.24 -5.41
C VAL A 286 -22.56 -1.70 -6.24
N LEU A 287 -22.34 -2.33 -7.39
CA LEU A 287 -23.43 -2.85 -8.21
C LEU A 287 -24.25 -3.92 -7.45
N LEU A 288 -23.59 -4.84 -6.76
CA LEU A 288 -24.27 -5.86 -5.96
C LEU A 288 -25.12 -5.25 -4.85
N ILE A 289 -24.57 -4.27 -4.11
CA ILE A 289 -25.31 -3.59 -3.05
C ILE A 289 -26.50 -2.82 -3.59
N LEU A 290 -26.35 -2.13 -4.73
CA LEU A 290 -27.46 -1.38 -5.37
C LEU A 290 -28.52 -2.30 -5.98
N SER A 291 -28.12 -3.46 -6.52
CA SER A 291 -29.03 -4.43 -7.13
C SER A 291 -29.71 -5.35 -6.11
N HIS A 292 -29.11 -5.52 -4.93
CA HIS A 292 -29.63 -6.39 -3.89
C HIS A 292 -31.06 -5.95 -3.50
N ARG A 293 -32.04 -6.77 -3.82
CA ARG A 293 -33.42 -6.52 -3.43
C ARG A 293 -33.55 -6.88 -1.96
N TYR A 294 -33.67 -5.87 -1.08
CA TYR A 294 -34.05 -6.14 0.30
C TYR A 294 -35.37 -6.91 0.28
N VAL A 295 -35.32 -8.18 0.59
CA VAL A 295 -36.53 -8.91 0.97
C VAL A 295 -36.95 -8.29 2.29
N LEU A 296 -38.01 -7.50 2.24
CA LEU A 296 -38.69 -6.94 3.42
C LEU A 296 -39.38 -8.06 4.18
#